data_7d31fcdf87f8cca5c1aeaf845f1ae53f
#
_entry.id   7d31fcdf87f8cca5c1aeaf845f1ae53f
#
_cell.length_a   1.000
_cell.length_b   1.000
_cell.length_c   1.000
_cell.angle_alpha   90.00
_cell.angle_beta   90.00
_cell.angle_gamma   90.00
#
_symmetry.space_group_name_H-M   'P 1'
#
loop_
_entity.id
_entity.type
_entity.pdbx_description
1 polymer ?
#
loop_
_entity_poly.entity_id
_entity_poly.type
_entity_poly.pdbx_seq_one_letter_code
_entity_poly.pdbx_strand_id
1 'polypeptide(L)'
;LVAGVWGTLPTFAHGEETQIEEDRRRLGNSGPLIEQIDPATVRDSQRASEDAAAEKKGDDTPDMSDHLLGNMWGARDWMAKHGISFDIQEVDELWGNTTGGTASRADGASGSGTGPAYDGVTMPTLTVDLEKLIGLKGGTFNVRALQLRGRSISQDHLANFNHVSGFEADRSTRLFELWYQQSFLDGKLDVKIGQQNLETEFLVSDYGALYLNSNFGWPMAPSVNLYAGGPSWPLSSPAIRIRYRPSDKFTFMFAAADDNPPGNRNNSFGIQNGGNSADPTNQNTNDEDGANFNMGTGALLITELQYALNPQPDDMSHVTKDPGLPGIYKLGGYYDTAKFPDYRYNNQGKALGSAADTTGIPRWDRGNWMVYGIIDQMIWRPSLQSPQSVGVFARATGNGGDRNMISFAIDAGINLKAPFKGRDNDTVGLGWGIGRASSGQRRYDRNSGAPVQGNENHLELTYQAQVMPWWVMQPDFQYVWHPSGGVTDWTGNRLVGNEAIFGLHSNITF
;
A
#
# COMPACT_ATOMS: atom_id res chain seq x y z
N LEU A 1 56.50 -26.41 11.94
CA LEU A 1 56.73 -25.82 10.62
C LEU A 1 55.62 -26.24 9.66
N VAL A 2 54.45 -25.62 9.69
CA VAL A 2 53.48 -25.61 8.58
C VAL A 2 52.88 -24.20 8.57
N ALA A 3 53.29 -23.41 7.61
CA ALA A 3 52.70 -22.13 7.29
C ALA A 3 51.38 -22.41 6.50
N GLY A 4 50.26 -22.08 7.09
CA GLY A 4 48.95 -22.11 6.42
C GLY A 4 48.82 -20.91 5.50
N VAL A 5 48.55 -21.17 4.24
CA VAL A 5 48.15 -20.21 3.22
C VAL A 5 46.71 -19.83 3.54
N TRP A 6 46.50 -18.60 4.07
CA TRP A 6 45.22 -17.97 4.07
C TRP A 6 45.02 -17.31 2.71
N GLY A 7 44.32 -18.01 1.84
CA GLY A 7 43.78 -17.40 0.64
C GLY A 7 42.74 -16.36 1.05
N THR A 8 42.99 -15.14 0.63
CA THR A 8 42.04 -14.04 0.71
C THR A 8 40.78 -14.40 -0.10
N LEU A 9 39.70 -14.71 0.58
CA LEU A 9 38.37 -14.77 -0.02
C LEU A 9 38.07 -13.38 -0.59
N PRO A 10 37.52 -13.28 -1.79
CA PRO A 10 37.19 -12.01 -2.38
C PRO A 10 36.09 -11.34 -1.56
N THR A 11 36.30 -10.07 -1.25
CA THR A 11 35.38 -9.14 -0.57
C THR A 11 34.08 -8.84 -1.36
N PHE A 12 33.61 -9.76 -2.18
CA PHE A 12 32.40 -9.60 -2.98
C PHE A 12 31.10 -9.93 -2.24
N ALA A 13 31.16 -10.69 -1.14
CA ALA A 13 29.96 -11.09 -0.39
C ALA A 13 29.30 -9.91 0.37
N HIS A 14 30.05 -8.88 0.73
CA HIS A 14 29.50 -7.73 1.46
C HIS A 14 28.67 -6.77 0.58
N GLY A 15 28.89 -6.77 -0.73
CA GLY A 15 28.13 -5.95 -1.66
C GLY A 15 26.75 -6.53 -2.00
N GLU A 16 26.66 -7.87 -2.04
CA GLU A 16 25.40 -8.57 -2.33
C GLU A 16 24.45 -8.58 -1.13
N GLU A 17 24.98 -8.78 0.09
CA GLU A 17 24.17 -8.66 1.32
C GLU A 17 23.55 -7.28 1.47
N THR A 18 24.33 -6.21 1.19
CA THR A 18 23.81 -4.83 1.25
C THR A 18 22.77 -4.55 0.20
N GLN A 19 22.89 -5.11 -1.00
CA GLN A 19 21.93 -4.87 -2.08
C GLN A 19 20.61 -5.60 -1.84
N ILE A 20 20.65 -6.87 -1.41
CA ILE A 20 19.46 -7.65 -1.05
C ILE A 20 18.78 -7.03 0.18
N GLU A 21 19.54 -6.50 1.12
CA GLU A 21 19.03 -5.85 2.31
C GLU A 21 18.50 -4.44 2.01
N GLU A 22 19.14 -3.68 1.12
CA GLU A 22 18.61 -2.43 0.57
C GLU A 22 17.36 -2.66 -0.28
N ASP A 23 17.35 -3.69 -1.11
CA ASP A 23 16.20 -4.05 -1.93
C ASP A 23 15.04 -4.54 -1.04
N ARG A 24 15.31 -5.30 0.03
CA ARG A 24 14.32 -5.67 1.04
C ARG A 24 13.79 -4.47 1.82
N ARG A 25 14.61 -3.49 2.13
CA ARG A 25 14.20 -2.25 2.81
C ARG A 25 13.43 -1.32 1.86
N ARG A 26 13.71 -1.38 0.56
CA ARG A 26 12.91 -0.73 -0.49
C ARG A 26 11.56 -1.40 -0.70
N LEU A 27 11.45 -2.73 -0.44
CA LEU A 27 10.23 -3.52 -0.52
C LEU A 27 9.26 -3.24 0.64
N GLY A 28 9.65 -2.46 1.63
CA GLY A 28 8.81 -2.17 2.77
C GLY A 28 7.69 -1.20 2.43
N ASN A 29 6.50 -1.51 2.87
CA ASN A 29 5.47 -0.58 3.29
C ASN A 29 4.37 -0.24 2.30
N SER A 30 3.79 -1.21 1.64
CA SER A 30 2.46 -1.03 1.06
C SER A 30 1.42 -1.80 1.87
N GLY A 31 0.42 -1.10 2.38
CA GLY A 31 -0.69 -1.67 3.14
C GLY A 31 -1.92 -1.90 2.28
N PRO A 32 -2.83 -2.81 2.66
CA PRO A 32 -4.12 -2.88 2.03
C PRO A 32 -4.85 -1.55 2.23
N LEU A 33 -5.69 -1.22 1.28
CA LEU A 33 -6.64 -0.13 1.42
C LEU A 33 -7.50 -0.39 2.65
N ILE A 34 -7.15 0.26 3.74
CA ILE A 34 -8.09 0.46 4.83
C ILE A 34 -9.24 1.18 4.17
N GLU A 35 -10.47 0.67 4.31
CA GLU A 35 -11.66 1.36 3.85
C GLU A 35 -11.55 2.80 4.32
N GLN A 36 -11.06 3.66 3.43
CA GLN A 36 -10.97 5.06 3.75
C GLN A 36 -12.39 5.57 3.74
N ILE A 37 -12.79 5.99 4.88
CA ILE A 37 -13.86 6.95 4.98
C ILE A 37 -13.36 8.20 4.25
N ASP A 38 -13.55 8.24 2.92
CA ASP A 38 -13.44 9.50 2.18
C ASP A 38 -14.31 10.53 2.90
N PRO A 39 -13.81 11.69 3.26
CA PRO A 39 -14.64 12.73 3.87
C PRO A 39 -15.90 13.06 3.04
N ALA A 40 -15.88 12.80 1.73
CA ALA A 40 -17.09 12.84 0.91
C ALA A 40 -18.02 11.67 1.18
N THR A 41 -17.47 10.45 1.35
CA THR A 41 -18.26 9.24 1.71
C THR A 41 -18.82 9.35 3.13
N VAL A 42 -18.10 9.98 4.07
CA VAL A 42 -18.63 10.31 5.42
C VAL A 42 -19.80 11.28 5.31
N ARG A 43 -19.69 12.29 4.44
CA ARG A 43 -20.81 13.23 4.22
C ARG A 43 -21.96 12.59 3.47
N ASP A 44 -21.66 11.72 2.50
CA ASP A 44 -22.67 11.03 1.70
C ASP A 44 -23.33 9.92 2.53
N SER A 45 -22.59 9.20 3.36
CA SER A 45 -23.15 8.25 4.34
C SER A 45 -23.87 8.96 5.49
N GLN A 46 -23.40 10.13 5.94
CA GLN A 46 -24.11 10.96 6.92
C GLN A 46 -25.38 11.56 6.31
N ARG A 47 -25.37 12.04 5.06
CA ARG A 47 -26.60 12.47 4.34
C ARG A 47 -27.55 11.30 4.10
N ALA A 48 -27.06 10.15 3.63
CA ALA A 48 -27.90 8.97 3.45
C ALA A 48 -28.48 8.47 4.79
N SER A 49 -27.75 8.59 5.90
CA SER A 49 -28.27 8.28 7.23
C SER A 49 -29.23 9.36 7.76
N GLU A 50 -29.01 10.64 7.44
CA GLU A 50 -29.91 11.74 7.76
C GLU A 50 -31.23 11.64 6.96
N ASP A 51 -31.16 11.27 5.67
CA ASP A 51 -32.33 11.06 4.82
C ASP A 51 -33.11 9.80 5.22
N ALA A 52 -32.43 8.71 5.58
CA ALA A 52 -33.02 7.50 6.12
C ALA A 52 -33.60 7.69 7.54
N ALA A 53 -32.99 8.56 8.37
CA ALA A 53 -33.51 8.96 9.68
C ALA A 53 -34.73 9.89 9.58
N ALA A 54 -34.85 10.68 8.51
CA ALA A 54 -36.01 11.50 8.27
C ALA A 54 -37.28 10.69 7.94
N GLU A 55 -37.14 9.47 7.36
CA GLU A 55 -38.25 8.54 7.13
C GLU A 55 -38.63 7.70 8.35
N LYS A 56 -37.70 7.47 9.32
CA LYS A 56 -37.97 6.79 10.58
C LYS A 56 -38.29 7.79 11.70
N LYS A 57 -39.49 8.33 11.71
CA LYS A 57 -40.02 9.02 12.91
C LYS A 57 -40.11 8.05 14.09
N GLY A 58 -39.11 8.02 14.96
CA GLY A 58 -39.24 7.29 16.20
C GLY A 58 -38.01 7.13 17.09
N ASP A 59 -36.79 7.17 16.58
CA ASP A 59 -35.60 7.04 17.42
C ASP A 59 -34.40 7.71 16.76
N ASP A 60 -33.95 8.85 17.30
CA ASP A 60 -32.84 9.67 16.80
C ASP A 60 -31.44 9.14 17.19
N THR A 61 -31.33 7.85 17.58
CA THR A 61 -30.04 7.23 17.90
C THR A 61 -29.43 6.64 16.62
N PRO A 62 -28.17 6.99 16.26
CA PRO A 62 -27.44 6.31 15.22
C PRO A 62 -27.40 4.80 15.45
N ASP A 63 -27.62 3.98 14.42
CA ASP A 63 -27.46 2.53 14.54
C ASP A 63 -25.97 2.20 14.64
N MET A 64 -25.50 1.98 15.86
CA MET A 64 -24.10 1.68 16.20
C MET A 64 -23.84 0.17 16.28
N SER A 65 -24.65 -0.64 15.62
CA SER A 65 -24.51 -2.11 15.57
C SER A 65 -23.23 -2.56 14.86
N ASP A 66 -22.63 -1.69 14.04
CA ASP A 66 -21.37 -1.88 13.32
C ASP A 66 -20.10 -1.59 14.13
N HIS A 67 -20.24 -1.26 15.42
CA HIS A 67 -19.13 -1.04 16.36
C HIS A 67 -19.22 -1.99 17.56
N LEU A 68 -18.09 -2.58 17.96
CA LEU A 68 -18.02 -3.49 19.11
C LEU A 68 -18.49 -2.83 20.43
N LEU A 69 -18.13 -1.57 20.64
CA LEU A 69 -18.52 -0.81 21.86
C LEU A 69 -19.87 -0.10 21.69
N GLY A 70 -20.55 -0.29 20.56
CA GLY A 70 -21.83 0.36 20.28
C GLY A 70 -21.76 1.87 20.47
N ASN A 71 -22.78 2.46 21.08
CA ASN A 71 -22.88 3.90 21.31
C ASN A 71 -21.97 4.47 22.42
N MET A 72 -21.10 3.63 23.06
CA MET A 72 -20.23 4.07 24.17
C MET A 72 -20.98 4.89 25.25
N TRP A 73 -22.13 4.36 25.70
CA TRP A 73 -23.02 5.02 26.69
C TRP A 73 -23.53 6.40 26.27
N GLY A 74 -23.73 6.65 24.98
CA GLY A 74 -24.19 7.92 24.44
C GLY A 74 -23.08 8.90 24.06
N ALA A 75 -21.81 8.54 24.23
CA ALA A 75 -20.70 9.41 23.86
C ALA A 75 -20.62 9.59 22.33
N ARG A 76 -20.86 8.53 21.54
CA ARG A 76 -20.86 8.62 20.08
C ARG A 76 -21.98 9.51 19.57
N ASP A 77 -23.20 9.40 20.10
CA ASP A 77 -24.31 10.29 19.73
C ASP A 77 -23.98 11.75 20.02
N TRP A 78 -23.38 11.99 21.18
CA TRP A 78 -22.96 13.33 21.53
C TRP A 78 -21.91 13.87 20.55
N MET A 79 -20.89 13.06 20.25
CA MET A 79 -19.85 13.42 19.27
C MET A 79 -20.45 13.66 17.87
N ALA A 80 -21.30 12.76 17.37
CA ALA A 80 -21.93 12.88 16.04
C ALA A 80 -22.77 14.14 15.91
N LYS A 81 -23.53 14.53 16.96
CA LYS A 81 -24.28 15.80 17.00
C LYS A 81 -23.37 17.04 16.88
N HIS A 82 -22.10 16.91 17.26
CA HIS A 82 -21.12 18.00 17.15
C HIS A 82 -20.20 17.86 15.93
N GLY A 83 -20.51 16.91 15.02
CA GLY A 83 -19.69 16.68 13.83
C GLY A 83 -18.37 15.97 14.12
N ILE A 84 -18.27 15.22 15.22
CA ILE A 84 -17.07 14.46 15.59
C ILE A 84 -17.35 12.98 15.38
N SER A 85 -16.48 12.27 14.64
CA SER A 85 -16.43 10.82 14.56
C SER A 85 -15.13 10.33 15.19
N PHE A 86 -15.22 9.30 16.02
CA PHE A 86 -14.07 8.63 16.63
C PHE A 86 -14.22 7.13 16.50
N ASP A 87 -13.29 6.50 15.79
CA ASP A 87 -13.27 5.09 15.50
C ASP A 87 -11.90 4.51 15.85
N ILE A 88 -11.89 3.25 16.28
CA ILE A 88 -10.66 2.47 16.48
C ILE A 88 -10.81 1.20 15.66
N GLN A 89 -9.92 0.99 14.71
CA GLN A 89 -9.77 -0.29 14.02
C GLN A 89 -8.63 -1.08 14.65
N GLU A 90 -8.88 -2.34 14.88
CA GLU A 90 -7.92 -3.31 15.38
C GLU A 90 -7.75 -4.40 14.35
N VAL A 91 -6.55 -4.51 13.79
CA VAL A 91 -6.20 -5.57 12.85
C VAL A 91 -5.17 -6.48 13.46
N ASP A 92 -5.45 -7.78 13.41
CA ASP A 92 -4.54 -8.85 13.84
C ASP A 92 -4.37 -9.86 12.71
N GLU A 93 -3.14 -10.26 12.43
CA GLU A 93 -2.82 -11.21 11.37
C GLU A 93 -1.90 -12.33 11.87
N LEU A 94 -2.22 -13.54 11.42
CA LEU A 94 -1.39 -14.72 11.61
C LEU A 94 -1.00 -15.27 10.23
N TRP A 95 0.28 -15.33 9.97
CA TRP A 95 0.83 -15.79 8.71
C TRP A 95 1.77 -16.98 8.92
N GLY A 96 1.91 -17.82 7.89
CA GLY A 96 2.89 -18.90 7.88
C GLY A 96 3.15 -19.39 6.47
N ASN A 97 4.43 -19.62 6.13
CA ASN A 97 4.79 -20.27 4.89
C ASN A 97 5.19 -21.73 5.12
N THR A 98 4.81 -22.60 4.20
CA THR A 98 5.10 -24.05 4.27
C THR A 98 6.19 -24.48 3.31
N THR A 99 6.50 -23.68 2.30
CA THR A 99 7.56 -23.93 1.32
C THR A 99 8.29 -22.64 0.97
N GLY A 100 9.46 -22.76 0.38
CA GLY A 100 10.28 -21.62 -0.05
C GLY A 100 10.88 -20.85 1.11
N GLY A 101 11.07 -19.57 0.88
CA GLY A 101 11.59 -18.61 1.85
C GLY A 101 13.11 -18.62 2.00
N THR A 102 13.61 -17.56 2.62
CA THR A 102 15.02 -17.42 2.96
C THR A 102 15.24 -17.78 4.42
N ALA A 103 16.34 -18.43 4.76
CA ALA A 103 16.70 -18.72 6.15
C ALA A 103 17.36 -17.51 6.85
N SER A 104 17.40 -16.36 6.22
CA SER A 104 17.96 -15.12 6.78
C SER A 104 16.84 -14.29 7.38
N ARG A 105 16.98 -13.94 8.65
CA ARG A 105 16.10 -13.00 9.33
C ARG A 105 16.65 -11.57 9.17
N ALA A 106 15.79 -10.59 9.24
CA ALA A 106 16.16 -9.18 9.18
C ALA A 106 17.16 -8.75 10.28
N ASP A 107 17.22 -9.49 11.40
CA ASP A 107 18.18 -9.29 12.50
C ASP A 107 19.54 -9.99 12.27
N GLY A 108 19.77 -10.60 11.10
CA GLY A 108 20.98 -11.35 10.77
C GLY A 108 21.07 -12.73 11.41
N ALA A 109 20.05 -13.17 12.14
CA ALA A 109 20.04 -14.52 12.72
C ALA A 109 19.69 -15.56 11.65
N SER A 110 20.42 -16.68 11.60
CA SER A 110 20.04 -17.82 10.78
C SER A 110 18.76 -18.47 11.33
N GLY A 111 17.74 -18.58 10.47
CA GLY A 111 16.47 -19.22 10.79
C GLY A 111 16.09 -20.30 9.79
N SER A 112 14.95 -20.95 9.97
CA SER A 112 14.34 -21.77 8.91
C SER A 112 13.68 -20.82 7.91
N GLY A 113 13.77 -21.11 6.60
CA GLY A 113 13.02 -20.36 5.57
C GLY A 113 11.49 -20.49 5.69
N THR A 114 11.00 -21.26 6.67
CA THR A 114 9.58 -21.48 6.93
C THR A 114 9.27 -21.23 8.39
N GLY A 115 8.12 -20.60 8.68
CA GLY A 115 7.70 -20.35 10.04
C GLY A 115 6.43 -19.51 10.13
N PRO A 116 5.86 -19.41 11.33
CA PRO A 116 4.74 -18.49 11.60
C PRO A 116 5.24 -17.09 11.96
N ALA A 117 4.45 -16.09 11.62
CA ALA A 117 4.59 -14.73 12.11
C ALA A 117 3.23 -14.19 12.55
N TYR A 118 3.27 -13.22 13.44
CA TYR A 118 2.12 -12.44 13.89
C TYR A 118 2.47 -10.97 13.77
N ASP A 119 1.58 -10.23 13.20
CA ASP A 119 1.60 -8.77 13.21
C ASP A 119 0.21 -8.19 13.47
N GLY A 120 0.15 -6.92 13.76
CA GLY A 120 -1.12 -6.26 14.01
C GLY A 120 -0.96 -4.76 14.19
N VAL A 121 -2.08 -4.07 14.08
CA VAL A 121 -2.14 -2.62 14.24
C VAL A 121 -3.43 -2.17 14.90
N THR A 122 -3.31 -1.22 15.82
CA THR A 122 -4.43 -0.44 16.36
C THR A 122 -4.42 0.94 15.72
N MET A 123 -5.55 1.37 15.16
CA MET A 123 -5.69 2.60 14.39
C MET A 123 -6.80 3.51 14.93
N PRO A 124 -6.53 4.32 15.96
CA PRO A 124 -7.46 5.36 16.38
C PRO A 124 -7.52 6.47 15.32
N THR A 125 -8.74 6.83 14.92
CA THR A 125 -9.02 7.88 13.96
C THR A 125 -10.04 8.85 14.52
N LEU A 126 -9.74 10.14 14.45
CA LEU A 126 -10.65 11.22 14.79
C LEU A 126 -10.90 12.06 13.54
N THR A 127 -12.16 12.16 13.12
CA THR A 127 -12.60 13.01 12.03
C THR A 127 -13.56 14.08 12.56
N VAL A 128 -13.40 15.33 12.13
CA VAL A 128 -14.20 16.46 12.59
C VAL A 128 -14.79 17.20 11.39
N ASP A 129 -16.12 17.22 11.32
CA ASP A 129 -16.88 18.11 10.44
C ASP A 129 -16.91 19.51 11.06
N LEU A 130 -16.14 20.42 10.49
CA LEU A 130 -16.01 21.79 11.00
C LEU A 130 -17.24 22.65 10.69
N GLU A 131 -18.09 22.26 9.76
CA GLU A 131 -19.37 22.93 9.55
C GLU A 131 -20.30 22.70 10.74
N LYS A 132 -20.43 21.45 11.21
CA LYS A 132 -21.24 21.12 12.39
C LYS A 132 -20.63 21.66 13.69
N LEU A 133 -19.29 21.63 13.82
CA LEU A 133 -18.64 22.02 15.07
C LEU A 133 -18.56 23.53 15.26
N ILE A 134 -18.17 24.29 14.23
CA ILE A 134 -17.86 25.73 14.31
C ILE A 134 -18.48 26.56 13.19
N GLY A 135 -19.31 25.98 12.31
CA GLY A 135 -19.94 26.68 11.17
C GLY A 135 -19.02 26.92 9.96
N LEU A 136 -17.85 26.29 9.89
CA LEU A 136 -16.93 26.39 8.75
C LEU A 136 -17.38 25.46 7.62
N LYS A 137 -18.22 26.00 6.73
CA LYS A 137 -18.83 25.24 5.64
C LYS A 137 -17.78 24.54 4.77
N GLY A 138 -17.97 23.22 4.60
CA GLY A 138 -17.12 22.38 3.76
C GLY A 138 -15.75 22.03 4.36
N GLY A 139 -15.46 22.44 5.60
CA GLY A 139 -14.21 22.10 6.29
C GLY A 139 -14.26 20.72 6.94
N THR A 140 -13.21 19.93 6.78
CA THR A 140 -13.02 18.64 7.47
C THR A 140 -11.59 18.56 8.02
N PHE A 141 -11.45 18.10 9.25
CA PHE A 141 -10.15 17.84 9.89
C PHE A 141 -10.06 16.36 10.25
N ASN A 142 -8.88 15.78 10.10
CA ASN A 142 -8.62 14.38 10.46
C ASN A 142 -7.28 14.21 11.15
N VAL A 143 -7.26 13.31 12.12
CA VAL A 143 -6.03 12.79 12.71
C VAL A 143 -6.16 11.28 12.91
N ARG A 144 -5.12 10.54 12.49
CA ARG A 144 -5.00 9.09 12.64
C ARG A 144 -3.63 8.74 13.17
N ALA A 145 -3.58 7.87 14.17
CA ALA A 145 -2.35 7.29 14.67
C ALA A 145 -2.32 5.78 14.39
N LEU A 146 -1.12 5.20 14.42
CA LEU A 146 -0.90 3.77 14.34
C LEU A 146 -0.13 3.30 15.56
N GLN A 147 -0.53 2.17 16.14
CA GLN A 147 0.27 1.40 17.05
C GLN A 147 0.54 0.04 16.41
N LEU A 148 1.72 -0.11 15.83
CA LEU A 148 2.19 -1.28 15.08
C LEU A 148 2.89 -2.26 16.02
N ARG A 149 2.63 -3.57 15.85
CA ARG A 149 3.17 -4.63 16.68
C ARG A 149 3.41 -5.91 15.89
N GLY A 150 4.13 -6.83 16.49
CA GLY A 150 4.40 -8.12 15.86
C GLY A 150 5.66 -8.12 15.00
N ARG A 151 5.69 -8.92 13.96
CA ARG A 151 6.83 -9.13 13.04
C ARG A 151 6.31 -9.49 11.66
N SER A 152 6.89 -8.89 10.64
CA SER A 152 6.61 -9.19 9.22
C SER A 152 7.12 -10.57 8.84
N ILE A 153 6.24 -11.41 8.30
CA ILE A 153 6.64 -12.70 7.71
C ILE A 153 7.48 -12.48 6.45
N SER A 154 7.16 -11.44 5.68
CA SER A 154 7.89 -11.11 4.45
C SER A 154 9.34 -10.75 4.75
N GLN A 155 9.61 -10.01 5.82
CA GLN A 155 10.98 -9.65 6.23
C GLN A 155 11.71 -10.82 6.89
N ASP A 156 11.02 -11.63 7.71
CA ASP A 156 11.66 -12.69 8.51
C ASP A 156 11.89 -13.99 7.74
N HIS A 157 11.01 -14.32 6.78
CA HIS A 157 10.99 -15.64 6.16
C HIS A 157 10.99 -15.65 4.64
N LEU A 158 10.49 -14.59 3.98
CA LEU A 158 10.23 -14.61 2.54
C LEU A 158 11.24 -13.77 1.76
N ALA A 159 11.17 -13.84 0.43
CA ALA A 159 12.02 -13.07 -0.47
C ALA A 159 11.24 -12.40 -1.60
N ASN A 160 10.01 -11.98 -1.35
CA ASN A 160 9.10 -11.43 -2.35
C ASN A 160 9.42 -9.97 -2.68
N PHE A 161 9.02 -9.52 -3.88
CA PHE A 161 9.01 -8.09 -4.21
C PHE A 161 7.98 -7.32 -3.40
N ASN A 162 6.87 -7.96 -3.01
CA ASN A 162 5.84 -7.35 -2.19
C ASN A 162 5.59 -8.15 -0.92
N HIS A 163 5.14 -7.46 0.12
CA HIS A 163 4.69 -8.11 1.35
C HIS A 163 3.42 -8.93 1.11
N VAL A 164 3.26 -10.02 1.84
CA VAL A 164 2.07 -10.87 1.77
C VAL A 164 0.85 -10.21 2.39
N SER A 165 1.06 -9.27 3.31
CA SER A 165 0.03 -8.37 3.79
C SER A 165 0.46 -6.93 3.68
N GLY A 166 -0.48 -6.10 3.30
CA GLY A 166 -0.29 -4.70 3.32
C GLY A 166 -0.30 -4.08 4.72
N PHE A 167 -0.62 -4.82 5.78
CA PHE A 167 -0.52 -4.35 7.18
C PHE A 167 0.86 -4.61 7.79
N GLU A 168 1.70 -5.40 7.15
CA GLU A 168 3.06 -5.63 7.62
C GLU A 168 3.85 -4.33 7.71
N ALA A 169 4.44 -4.07 8.88
CA ALA A 169 5.27 -2.90 9.13
C ALA A 169 6.16 -3.12 10.35
N ASP A 170 7.19 -2.28 10.47
CA ASP A 170 8.03 -2.24 11.66
C ASP A 170 7.26 -1.73 12.88
N ARG A 171 7.56 -2.29 14.06
CA ARG A 171 6.94 -1.89 15.33
C ARG A 171 7.19 -0.41 15.61
N SER A 172 6.12 0.33 15.79
CA SER A 172 6.21 1.75 16.19
C SER A 172 4.86 2.24 16.70
N THR A 173 4.87 3.39 17.37
CA THR A 173 3.67 4.18 17.61
C THR A 173 3.86 5.51 16.95
N ARG A 174 3.04 5.82 15.95
CA ARG A 174 3.28 6.96 15.08
C ARG A 174 2.04 7.74 14.74
N LEU A 175 2.22 9.03 14.51
CA LEU A 175 1.23 9.85 13.81
C LEU A 175 1.25 9.42 12.33
N PHE A 176 0.09 8.97 11.82
CA PHE A 176 -0.01 8.50 10.45
C PHE A 176 -0.60 9.57 9.54
N GLU A 177 -1.74 10.14 9.89
CA GLU A 177 -2.34 11.21 9.12
C GLU A 177 -2.70 12.39 10.02
N LEU A 178 -2.46 13.60 9.53
CA LEU A 178 -2.88 14.86 10.14
C LEU A 178 -3.14 15.87 9.03
N TRP A 179 -4.41 16.06 8.65
CA TRP A 179 -4.74 16.90 7.52
C TRP A 179 -6.04 17.68 7.72
N TYR A 180 -6.13 18.75 6.96
CA TYR A 180 -7.32 19.56 6.78
C TYR A 180 -7.75 19.51 5.30
N GLN A 181 -9.05 19.34 5.07
CA GLN A 181 -9.67 19.41 3.74
C GLN A 181 -10.71 20.50 3.70
N GLN A 182 -10.71 21.29 2.63
CA GLN A 182 -11.73 22.26 2.31
C GLN A 182 -12.42 21.89 1.01
N SER A 183 -13.73 21.75 1.07
CA SER A 183 -14.59 21.55 -0.10
C SER A 183 -15.15 22.89 -0.58
N PHE A 184 -15.18 23.06 -1.91
CA PHE A 184 -15.69 24.22 -2.63
C PHE A 184 -16.65 23.77 -3.73
N LEU A 185 -17.39 24.71 -4.31
CA LEU A 185 -18.27 24.48 -5.47
C LEU A 185 -19.28 23.34 -5.21
N ASP A 186 -19.90 23.35 -4.04
CA ASP A 186 -20.85 22.33 -3.58
C ASP A 186 -20.27 20.90 -3.69
N GLY A 187 -19.05 20.71 -3.19
CA GLY A 187 -18.35 19.42 -3.15
C GLY A 187 -17.67 19.00 -4.46
N LYS A 188 -17.70 19.82 -5.52
CA LYS A 188 -17.03 19.49 -6.79
C LYS A 188 -15.52 19.70 -6.77
N LEU A 189 -15.02 20.53 -5.87
CA LEU A 189 -13.59 20.81 -5.71
C LEU A 189 -13.17 20.62 -4.26
N ASP A 190 -12.22 19.74 -4.01
CA ASP A 190 -11.64 19.53 -2.70
C ASP A 190 -10.14 19.83 -2.73
N VAL A 191 -9.67 20.53 -1.72
CA VAL A 191 -8.25 20.77 -1.47
C VAL A 191 -7.92 20.22 -0.09
N LYS A 192 -6.99 19.26 -0.01
CA LYS A 192 -6.51 18.65 1.22
C LYS A 192 -5.05 19.02 1.43
N ILE A 193 -4.70 19.44 2.63
CA ILE A 193 -3.32 19.83 3.02
C ILE A 193 -2.96 19.21 4.37
N GLY A 194 -1.74 18.76 4.51
CA GLY A 194 -1.21 18.17 5.73
C GLY A 194 -0.46 16.88 5.46
N GLN A 195 -0.24 16.09 6.51
CA GLN A 195 0.37 14.78 6.43
C GLN A 195 -0.66 13.76 5.91
N GLN A 196 -0.39 13.16 4.76
CA GLN A 196 -1.34 12.33 4.01
C GLN A 196 -0.68 11.03 3.53
N ASN A 197 -1.44 9.96 3.55
CA ASN A 197 -1.15 8.74 2.80
C ASN A 197 -1.75 8.84 1.40
N LEU A 198 -0.93 8.79 0.35
CA LEU A 198 -1.41 8.89 -1.04
C LEU A 198 -1.92 7.57 -1.61
N GLU A 199 -1.53 6.44 -1.05
CA GLU A 199 -1.98 5.11 -1.46
C GLU A 199 -3.50 4.98 -1.45
N THR A 200 -4.15 5.67 -0.56
CA THR A 200 -5.57 5.59 -0.32
C THR A 200 -6.41 6.43 -1.30
N GLU A 201 -5.77 7.26 -2.10
CA GLU A 201 -6.44 8.10 -3.09
C GLU A 201 -5.99 7.83 -4.53
N PHE A 202 -4.73 7.45 -4.74
CA PHE A 202 -4.15 7.19 -6.07
C PHE A 202 -3.82 5.71 -6.24
N LEU A 203 -3.87 5.22 -7.48
CA LEU A 203 -3.59 3.82 -7.79
C LEU A 203 -4.59 2.81 -7.19
N VAL A 204 -5.69 3.29 -6.63
CA VAL A 204 -6.72 2.47 -5.97
C VAL A 204 -7.51 1.68 -6.99
N SER A 205 -7.66 0.36 -6.77
CA SER A 205 -8.66 -0.48 -7.41
C SER A 205 -9.70 -0.89 -6.37
N ASP A 206 -10.98 -0.61 -6.63
CA ASP A 206 -12.07 -0.93 -5.70
C ASP A 206 -12.23 -2.44 -5.49
N TYR A 207 -12.06 -3.23 -6.56
CA TYR A 207 -12.08 -4.69 -6.44
C TYR A 207 -10.74 -5.26 -5.95
N GLY A 208 -9.62 -4.54 -6.18
CA GLY A 208 -8.31 -4.88 -5.65
C GLY A 208 -8.23 -4.77 -4.13
N ALA A 209 -9.03 -3.90 -3.53
CA ALA A 209 -9.09 -3.67 -2.08
C ALA A 209 -9.51 -4.90 -1.25
N LEU A 210 -10.07 -5.94 -1.87
CA LEU A 210 -10.40 -7.20 -1.20
C LEU A 210 -9.16 -7.97 -0.75
N TYR A 211 -8.05 -7.88 -1.50
CA TYR A 211 -6.89 -8.74 -1.35
C TYR A 211 -5.92 -8.21 -0.28
N LEU A 212 -5.27 -9.14 0.42
CA LEU A 212 -4.35 -8.81 1.52
C LEU A 212 -2.93 -8.55 1.04
N ASN A 213 -2.49 -9.20 -0.06
CA ASN A 213 -1.15 -8.96 -0.60
C ASN A 213 -0.97 -7.48 -0.97
N SER A 214 0.10 -6.89 -0.47
CA SER A 214 0.37 -5.46 -0.59
C SER A 214 0.39 -4.95 -2.04
N ASN A 215 0.66 -5.82 -3.03
CA ASN A 215 0.62 -5.44 -4.44
C ASN A 215 -0.76 -4.95 -4.89
N PHE A 216 -1.85 -5.45 -4.30
CA PHE A 216 -3.21 -5.03 -4.67
C PHE A 216 -3.60 -3.67 -4.05
N GLY A 217 -2.93 -3.25 -2.97
CA GLY A 217 -2.97 -1.89 -2.42
C GLY A 217 -2.03 -0.96 -3.22
N TRP A 218 -0.87 -0.63 -2.64
CA TRP A 218 0.17 0.13 -3.33
C TRP A 218 0.99 -0.80 -4.24
N PRO A 219 0.94 -0.64 -5.58
CA PRO A 219 1.48 -1.63 -6.51
C PRO A 219 2.99 -1.86 -6.36
N MET A 220 3.44 -3.02 -6.82
CA MET A 220 4.83 -3.44 -6.78
C MET A 220 5.80 -2.40 -7.35
N ALA A 221 5.45 -1.73 -8.46
CA ALA A 221 6.37 -0.79 -9.10
C ALA A 221 6.68 0.44 -8.22
N PRO A 222 5.72 1.22 -7.68
CA PRO A 222 6.04 2.32 -6.79
C PRO A 222 6.60 1.84 -5.44
N SER A 223 6.13 0.70 -4.90
CA SER A 223 6.63 0.14 -3.63
C SER A 223 8.13 -0.11 -3.66
N VAL A 224 8.64 -0.67 -4.76
CA VAL A 224 10.06 -1.02 -4.91
C VAL A 224 10.91 0.14 -5.40
N ASN A 225 10.35 1.03 -6.22
CA ASN A 225 11.13 2.02 -6.97
C ASN A 225 11.18 3.41 -6.32
N LEU A 226 10.25 3.74 -5.43
CA LEU A 226 10.28 4.99 -4.66
C LEU A 226 11.06 4.80 -3.34
N TYR A 227 11.53 5.89 -2.76
CA TYR A 227 12.19 5.88 -1.46
C TYR A 227 11.21 5.38 -0.39
N ALA A 228 11.54 4.26 0.26
CA ALA A 228 10.70 3.56 1.22
C ALA A 228 9.26 3.31 0.71
N GLY A 229 9.08 3.13 -0.60
CA GLY A 229 7.77 2.97 -1.22
C GLY A 229 7.01 4.27 -1.46
N GLY A 230 7.54 5.42 -1.03
CA GLY A 230 6.86 6.72 -1.11
C GLY A 230 5.84 6.93 0.02
N PRO A 231 4.93 7.93 -0.12
CA PRO A 231 3.90 8.22 0.88
C PRO A 231 2.76 7.19 0.83
N SER A 232 3.07 5.99 1.27
CA SER A 232 2.19 4.82 1.37
C SER A 232 2.33 4.16 2.74
N TRP A 233 1.43 3.24 3.07
CA TRP A 233 1.45 2.54 4.37
C TRP A 233 2.84 1.98 4.73
N PRO A 234 3.29 2.11 6.00
CA PRO A 234 2.74 2.87 7.14
C PRO A 234 3.28 4.29 7.20
N LEU A 235 3.79 4.80 6.07
CA LEU A 235 4.42 6.11 5.94
C LEU A 235 3.48 7.07 5.22
N SER A 236 3.41 8.27 5.72
CA SER A 236 2.69 9.39 5.11
C SER A 236 3.62 10.58 5.00
N SER A 237 3.28 11.54 4.15
CA SER A 237 4.10 12.73 3.92
C SER A 237 3.29 14.00 4.02
N PRO A 238 3.94 15.15 4.33
CA PRO A 238 3.37 16.45 4.03
C PRO A 238 3.04 16.55 2.54
N ALA A 239 1.78 16.85 2.25
CA ALA A 239 1.28 16.92 0.89
C ALA A 239 0.17 17.97 0.73
N ILE A 240 -0.04 18.40 -0.52
CA ILE A 240 -1.24 19.08 -0.97
C ILE A 240 -1.89 18.25 -2.06
N ARG A 241 -3.19 17.96 -1.92
CA ARG A 241 -3.98 17.22 -2.89
C ARG A 241 -5.17 18.05 -3.35
N ILE A 242 -5.43 18.05 -4.64
CA ILE A 242 -6.59 18.67 -5.29
C ILE A 242 -7.39 17.57 -5.96
N ARG A 243 -8.71 17.54 -5.73
CA ARG A 243 -9.66 16.67 -6.43
C ARG A 243 -10.77 17.53 -7.01
N TYR A 244 -11.03 17.37 -8.33
CA TYR A 244 -12.06 18.09 -9.05
C TYR A 244 -12.99 17.13 -9.75
N ARG A 245 -14.29 17.20 -9.44
CA ARG A 245 -15.38 16.40 -9.98
C ARG A 245 -16.36 17.30 -10.75
N PRO A 246 -16.11 17.56 -12.05
CA PRO A 246 -17.02 18.39 -12.86
C PRO A 246 -18.39 17.73 -13.05
N SER A 247 -18.47 16.41 -12.97
CA SER A 247 -19.69 15.61 -13.10
C SER A 247 -19.53 14.26 -12.40
N ASP A 248 -20.61 13.49 -12.25
CA ASP A 248 -20.59 12.14 -11.67
C ASP A 248 -19.77 11.13 -12.48
N LYS A 249 -19.39 11.47 -13.71
CA LYS A 249 -18.61 10.60 -14.60
C LYS A 249 -17.13 10.88 -14.57
N PHE A 250 -16.69 12.07 -14.21
CA PHE A 250 -15.28 12.46 -14.31
C PHE A 250 -14.75 12.96 -12.98
N THR A 251 -13.62 12.40 -12.57
CA THR A 251 -12.82 12.91 -11.46
C THR A 251 -11.40 13.15 -11.94
N PHE A 252 -10.85 14.30 -11.62
CA PHE A 252 -9.45 14.65 -11.84
C PHE A 252 -8.79 14.88 -10.49
N MET A 253 -7.62 14.24 -10.29
CA MET A 253 -6.85 14.34 -9.05
C MET A 253 -5.40 14.72 -9.34
N PHE A 254 -4.85 15.51 -8.43
CA PHE A 254 -3.44 15.89 -8.42
C PHE A 254 -2.94 15.99 -6.99
N ALA A 255 -1.73 15.50 -6.71
CA ALA A 255 -1.04 15.76 -5.46
C ALA A 255 0.45 16.09 -5.68
N ALA A 256 0.96 16.91 -4.76
CA ALA A 256 2.38 17.14 -4.58
C ALA A 256 2.73 16.81 -3.12
N ALA A 257 3.64 15.87 -2.91
CA ALA A 257 4.03 15.36 -1.61
C ALA A 257 5.56 15.38 -1.44
N ASP A 258 6.03 15.35 -0.20
CA ASP A 258 7.40 14.96 0.09
C ASP A 258 7.63 13.52 -0.41
N ASP A 259 8.72 13.31 -1.13
CA ASP A 259 9.01 12.05 -1.84
C ASP A 259 9.61 10.96 -0.95
N ASN A 260 10.18 11.33 0.18
CA ASN A 260 10.90 10.43 1.08
C ASN A 260 10.43 10.58 2.53
N PRO A 261 9.28 10.00 2.90
CA PRO A 261 8.67 10.16 4.22
C PRO A 261 9.62 9.93 5.40
N PRO A 262 10.44 8.85 5.42
CA PRO A 262 11.36 8.61 6.53
C PRO A 262 12.71 9.30 6.36
N GLY A 263 12.83 10.27 5.45
CA GLY A 263 14.12 10.85 5.03
C GLY A 263 14.97 11.41 6.15
N ASN A 264 16.27 11.14 6.08
CA ASN A 264 17.25 11.69 7.02
C ASN A 264 17.48 13.17 6.75
N ARG A 265 17.34 14.03 7.77
CA ARG A 265 17.53 15.48 7.66
C ARG A 265 18.94 15.91 7.22
N ASN A 266 19.94 15.07 7.49
CA ASN A 266 21.35 15.40 7.24
C ASN A 266 21.91 14.77 5.97
N ASN A 267 21.13 13.92 5.29
CA ASN A 267 21.62 13.20 4.13
C ASN A 267 20.48 12.93 3.14
N SER A 268 20.56 13.60 2.02
CA SER A 268 19.54 13.48 0.97
C SER A 268 19.40 12.08 0.38
N PHE A 269 20.41 11.19 0.52
CA PHE A 269 20.43 9.90 -0.19
C PHE A 269 21.21 8.78 0.51
N GLY A 270 21.45 8.82 1.81
CA GLY A 270 22.04 7.70 2.58
C GLY A 270 23.41 7.17 2.13
N ILE A 271 23.79 7.43 0.91
CA ILE A 271 25.03 6.93 0.30
C ILE A 271 26.03 8.10 0.15
N GLN A 272 26.30 8.79 1.23
CA GLN A 272 27.43 9.73 1.23
C GLN A 272 28.48 9.26 2.23
N ASN A 273 29.66 9.02 1.72
CA ASN A 273 30.90 8.77 2.47
C ASN A 273 31.08 7.38 3.08
N GLY A 274 31.13 6.35 2.25
CA GLY A 274 31.89 5.14 2.60
C GLY A 274 31.33 4.31 3.76
N GLY A 275 30.05 4.00 3.76
CA GLY A 275 29.57 2.81 4.44
C GLY A 275 29.14 2.94 5.91
N ASN A 276 28.89 4.14 6.42
CA ASN A 276 28.41 4.33 7.79
C ASN A 276 27.24 5.33 7.91
N SER A 277 26.50 5.57 6.84
CA SER A 277 25.30 6.37 6.95
C SER A 277 24.13 5.49 7.34
N ALA A 278 23.36 5.93 8.34
CA ALA A 278 22.05 5.35 8.61
C ALA A 278 21.26 5.26 7.30
N ASP A 279 20.64 4.12 7.05
CA ASP A 279 19.77 3.91 5.91
C ASP A 279 18.72 5.03 5.86
N PRO A 280 18.65 5.83 4.79
CA PRO A 280 17.72 6.95 4.72
C PRO A 280 16.27 6.50 4.64
N THR A 281 16.02 5.23 4.34
CA THR A 281 14.70 4.64 4.24
C THR A 281 14.27 3.97 5.55
N ASN A 282 15.14 3.85 6.53
CA ASN A 282 14.82 3.21 7.80
C ASN A 282 13.91 4.10 8.66
N GLN A 283 12.65 3.77 8.69
CA GLN A 283 11.63 4.50 9.45
C GLN A 283 11.87 4.50 10.97
N ASN A 284 12.49 3.44 11.51
CA ASN A 284 12.73 3.32 12.95
C ASN A 284 13.81 4.27 13.45
N THR A 285 14.74 4.65 12.59
CA THR A 285 15.83 5.57 12.97
C THR A 285 15.61 7.00 12.53
N ASN A 286 14.82 7.20 11.47
CA ASN A 286 14.66 8.52 10.86
C ASN A 286 13.31 9.16 11.18
N ASP A 287 12.26 8.37 11.31
CA ASP A 287 10.89 8.84 11.53
C ASP A 287 10.07 7.82 12.34
N GLU A 288 10.55 7.45 13.51
CA GLU A 288 9.89 6.46 14.37
C GLU A 288 8.48 6.90 14.80
N ASP A 289 8.33 8.19 15.07
CA ASP A 289 7.08 8.79 15.56
C ASP A 289 6.15 9.31 14.45
N GLY A 290 6.56 9.20 13.17
CA GLY A 290 5.78 9.66 12.03
C GLY A 290 5.66 11.18 11.89
N ALA A 291 6.57 11.97 12.52
CA ALA A 291 6.50 13.43 12.55
C ALA A 291 7.78 14.13 12.03
N ASN A 292 8.72 13.37 11.47
CA ASN A 292 10.00 13.88 10.99
C ASN A 292 10.10 13.70 9.47
N PHE A 293 10.13 14.82 8.74
CA PHE A 293 10.18 14.82 7.27
C PHE A 293 11.44 15.52 6.76
N ASN A 294 11.94 15.07 5.61
CA ASN A 294 13.04 15.71 4.90
C ASN A 294 12.56 16.40 3.62
N MET A 295 12.00 17.58 3.75
CA MET A 295 11.50 18.40 2.63
C MET A 295 12.61 18.83 1.63
N GLY A 296 13.86 18.40 1.80
CA GLY A 296 15.00 18.76 0.96
C GLY A 296 15.40 17.74 -0.09
N THR A 297 14.76 16.57 -0.15
CA THR A 297 15.09 15.48 -1.09
C THR A 297 14.51 15.71 -2.47
N GLY A 298 13.21 15.89 -2.56
CA GLY A 298 12.48 16.10 -3.79
C GLY A 298 11.00 16.32 -3.54
N ALA A 299 10.20 16.09 -4.56
CA ALA A 299 8.75 16.09 -4.48
C ALA A 299 8.19 15.01 -5.41
N LEU A 300 7.27 14.22 -4.90
CA LEU A 300 6.45 13.31 -5.66
C LEU A 300 5.22 14.06 -6.19
N LEU A 301 5.13 14.19 -7.50
CA LEU A 301 3.98 14.78 -8.21
C LEU A 301 3.18 13.65 -8.83
N ILE A 302 1.93 13.47 -8.43
CA ILE A 302 1.06 12.41 -8.94
C ILE A 302 -0.25 13.00 -9.47
N THR A 303 -0.75 12.43 -10.57
CA THR A 303 -2.02 12.83 -11.19
C THR A 303 -2.81 11.61 -11.64
N GLU A 304 -4.14 11.70 -11.56
CA GLU A 304 -5.04 10.65 -12.00
C GLU A 304 -6.31 11.25 -12.61
N LEU A 305 -6.76 10.69 -13.73
CA LEU A 305 -8.06 10.93 -14.36
C LEU A 305 -8.90 9.68 -14.20
N GLN A 306 -10.12 9.82 -13.68
CA GLN A 306 -11.08 8.73 -13.51
C GLN A 306 -12.31 8.97 -14.37
N TYR A 307 -12.83 7.90 -14.96
CA TYR A 307 -14.09 7.88 -15.69
C TYR A 307 -15.01 6.79 -15.12
N ALA A 308 -16.18 7.18 -14.62
CA ALA A 308 -17.23 6.28 -14.14
C ALA A 308 -18.20 5.92 -15.28
N LEU A 309 -18.26 4.64 -15.59
CA LEU A 309 -19.26 4.06 -16.49
C LEU A 309 -20.48 3.68 -15.66
N ASN A 310 -21.68 4.09 -16.11
CA ASN A 310 -22.95 3.80 -15.45
C ASN A 310 -22.89 4.10 -13.94
N PRO A 311 -22.56 5.34 -13.53
CA PRO A 311 -22.53 5.68 -12.11
C PRO A 311 -23.86 5.33 -11.46
N GLN A 312 -23.79 4.68 -10.31
CA GLN A 312 -24.98 4.26 -9.58
C GLN A 312 -25.46 5.45 -8.72
N PRO A 313 -26.77 5.66 -8.59
CA PRO A 313 -27.30 6.59 -7.59
C PRO A 313 -26.97 6.12 -6.17
N ASP A 314 -26.85 7.07 -5.23
CA ASP A 314 -26.56 6.77 -3.81
C ASP A 314 -27.69 5.93 -3.18
N ASP A 315 -28.94 6.18 -3.55
CA ASP A 315 -30.09 5.38 -3.15
C ASP A 315 -30.63 4.55 -4.33
N MET A 316 -30.36 3.25 -4.28
CA MET A 316 -30.85 2.27 -5.25
C MET A 316 -32.28 1.82 -5.02
N SER A 317 -32.90 2.13 -3.86
CA SER A 317 -34.24 1.66 -3.48
C SER A 317 -35.35 2.25 -4.37
N HIS A 318 -35.14 3.44 -4.88
CA HIS A 318 -36.07 4.17 -5.74
C HIS A 318 -35.74 4.09 -7.24
N VAL A 319 -34.68 3.36 -7.61
CA VAL A 319 -34.26 3.24 -9.02
C VAL A 319 -35.20 2.27 -9.76
N THR A 320 -36.00 2.82 -10.67
CA THR A 320 -36.95 2.06 -11.50
C THR A 320 -36.34 1.56 -12.81
N LYS A 321 -35.25 2.21 -13.27
CA LYS A 321 -34.56 1.86 -14.52
C LYS A 321 -33.12 1.51 -14.23
N ASP A 322 -32.71 0.30 -14.61
CA ASP A 322 -31.33 -0.15 -14.45
C ASP A 322 -30.34 0.80 -15.17
N PRO A 323 -29.42 1.47 -14.44
CA PRO A 323 -28.40 2.31 -15.05
C PRO A 323 -27.33 1.51 -15.80
N GLY A 324 -27.33 0.18 -15.68
CA GLY A 324 -26.34 -0.73 -16.22
C GLY A 324 -25.29 -1.15 -15.18
N LEU A 325 -24.38 -2.01 -15.57
CA LEU A 325 -23.31 -2.48 -14.70
C LEU A 325 -22.25 -1.37 -14.51
N PRO A 326 -21.94 -0.99 -13.25
CA PRO A 326 -20.97 0.07 -12.98
C PRO A 326 -19.55 -0.36 -13.30
N GLY A 327 -18.73 0.61 -13.66
CA GLY A 327 -17.29 0.44 -13.82
C GLY A 327 -16.56 1.76 -13.65
N ILE A 328 -15.29 1.69 -13.23
CA ILE A 328 -14.39 2.84 -13.09
C ILE A 328 -13.12 2.56 -13.86
N TYR A 329 -12.72 3.51 -14.69
CA TYR A 329 -11.50 3.45 -15.51
C TYR A 329 -10.61 4.60 -15.10
N LYS A 330 -9.36 4.30 -14.73
CA LYS A 330 -8.40 5.29 -14.24
C LYS A 330 -7.15 5.29 -15.11
N LEU A 331 -6.62 6.48 -15.37
CA LEU A 331 -5.34 6.68 -16.05
C LEU A 331 -4.56 7.71 -15.26
N GLY A 332 -3.34 7.37 -14.88
CA GLY A 332 -2.54 8.25 -14.07
C GLY A 332 -1.04 8.03 -14.23
N GLY A 333 -0.28 8.77 -13.45
CA GLY A 333 1.16 8.66 -13.40
C GLY A 333 1.77 9.59 -12.37
N TYR A 334 3.03 9.31 -12.02
CA TYR A 334 3.80 10.19 -11.16
C TYR A 334 5.12 10.61 -11.81
N TYR A 335 5.64 11.72 -11.31
CA TYR A 335 7.01 12.17 -11.52
C TYR A 335 7.61 12.58 -10.17
N ASP A 336 8.71 11.93 -9.81
CA ASP A 336 9.50 12.25 -8.63
C ASP A 336 10.71 13.09 -9.04
N THR A 337 10.92 14.21 -8.36
CA THR A 337 11.97 15.18 -8.73
C THR A 337 13.33 14.89 -8.09
N ALA A 338 13.41 13.90 -7.19
CA ALA A 338 14.65 13.51 -6.51
C ALA A 338 15.67 12.87 -7.46
N LYS A 339 16.78 12.44 -6.91
CA LYS A 339 17.79 11.66 -7.64
C LYS A 339 17.64 10.18 -7.31
N PHE A 340 17.85 9.35 -8.31
CA PHE A 340 17.77 7.90 -8.20
C PHE A 340 19.05 7.24 -8.73
N PRO A 341 19.47 6.09 -8.18
CA PRO A 341 20.66 5.37 -8.64
C PRO A 341 20.41 4.74 -10.02
N ASP A 342 21.37 4.87 -10.94
CA ASP A 342 21.36 4.16 -12.23
C ASP A 342 21.85 2.72 -12.03
N TYR A 343 21.04 1.75 -12.40
CA TYR A 343 21.40 0.33 -12.36
C TYR A 343 22.38 -0.10 -13.48
N ARG A 344 22.73 0.77 -14.40
CA ARG A 344 23.56 0.44 -15.57
C ARG A 344 24.99 0.95 -15.47
N TYR A 345 25.18 2.14 -14.85
CA TYR A 345 26.45 2.85 -14.86
C TYR A 345 26.83 3.34 -13.48
N ASN A 346 28.13 3.25 -13.17
CA ASN A 346 28.71 3.86 -11.99
C ASN A 346 28.97 5.36 -12.18
N ASN A 347 29.42 6.06 -11.13
CA ASN A 347 29.72 7.48 -11.12
C ASN A 347 30.84 7.91 -12.08
N GLN A 348 31.60 6.96 -12.66
CA GLN A 348 32.64 7.18 -13.67
C GLN A 348 32.17 6.79 -15.08
N GLY A 349 30.89 6.42 -15.27
CA GLY A 349 30.33 6.01 -16.55
C GLY A 349 30.74 4.61 -17.01
N LYS A 350 31.28 3.77 -16.10
CA LYS A 350 31.56 2.35 -16.34
C LYS A 350 30.32 1.53 -16.05
N ALA A 351 30.26 0.33 -16.63
CA ALA A 351 29.13 -0.58 -16.35
C ALA A 351 29.16 -1.02 -14.87
N LEU A 352 28.09 -0.68 -14.14
CA LEU A 352 27.95 -0.98 -12.73
C LEU A 352 28.02 -2.49 -12.49
N GLY A 353 28.73 -2.92 -11.42
CA GLY A 353 28.92 -4.32 -11.05
C GLY A 353 29.87 -5.10 -11.97
N SER A 354 30.43 -4.50 -13.03
CA SER A 354 31.39 -5.19 -13.91
C SER A 354 32.81 -5.14 -13.37
N ALA A 355 33.72 -5.96 -13.92
CA ALA A 355 35.15 -5.90 -13.61
C ALA A 355 35.80 -4.53 -13.89
N ALA A 356 35.18 -3.69 -14.71
CA ALA A 356 35.64 -2.31 -14.96
C ALA A 356 35.06 -1.30 -13.96
N ASP A 357 34.17 -1.71 -13.07
CA ASP A 357 33.64 -0.91 -11.99
C ASP A 357 34.57 -0.93 -10.79
N THR A 358 35.36 0.14 -10.65
CA THR A 358 36.31 0.28 -9.55
C THR A 358 35.75 1.02 -8.33
N THR A 359 34.52 1.54 -8.44
CA THR A 359 33.90 2.36 -7.39
C THR A 359 32.73 1.69 -6.69
N GLY A 360 31.99 0.83 -7.37
CA GLY A 360 30.73 0.27 -6.85
C GLY A 360 29.63 1.31 -6.62
N ILE A 361 29.90 2.60 -6.91
CA ILE A 361 28.98 3.69 -6.62
C ILE A 361 28.17 4.00 -7.88
N PRO A 362 26.84 3.84 -7.86
CA PRO A 362 26.00 4.12 -9.02
C PRO A 362 26.07 5.61 -9.41
N ARG A 363 25.83 5.88 -10.70
CA ARG A 363 25.53 7.23 -11.16
C ARG A 363 24.16 7.65 -10.63
N TRP A 364 24.04 8.88 -10.21
CA TRP A 364 22.77 9.43 -9.74
C TRP A 364 22.12 10.29 -10.80
N ASP A 365 20.95 9.88 -11.25
CA ASP A 365 20.16 10.59 -12.25
C ASP A 365 18.93 11.24 -11.61
N ARG A 366 18.66 12.50 -11.96
CA ARG A 366 17.51 13.24 -11.43
C ARG A 366 16.22 12.80 -12.12
N GLY A 367 15.17 12.68 -11.32
CA GLY A 367 13.81 12.38 -11.76
C GLY A 367 13.55 10.89 -11.92
N ASN A 368 12.36 10.47 -11.53
CA ASN A 368 11.80 9.16 -11.79
C ASN A 368 10.33 9.30 -12.21
N TRP A 369 9.79 8.37 -12.97
CA TRP A 369 8.42 8.45 -13.46
C TRP A 369 7.79 7.09 -13.62
N MET A 370 6.48 7.06 -13.48
CA MET A 370 5.65 5.90 -13.78
C MET A 370 4.33 6.35 -14.41
N VAL A 371 3.78 5.52 -15.30
CA VAL A 371 2.41 5.63 -15.78
C VAL A 371 1.64 4.38 -15.41
N TYR A 372 0.32 4.52 -15.21
CA TYR A 372 -0.56 3.40 -14.89
C TYR A 372 -1.95 3.55 -15.47
N GLY A 373 -2.62 2.42 -15.62
CA GLY A 373 -4.03 2.35 -15.95
C GLY A 373 -4.73 1.30 -15.09
N ILE A 374 -5.99 1.58 -14.70
CA ILE A 374 -6.82 0.71 -13.85
C ILE A 374 -8.18 0.55 -14.50
N ILE A 375 -8.70 -0.66 -14.41
CA ILE A 375 -10.07 -1.02 -14.79
C ILE A 375 -10.70 -1.72 -13.60
N ASP A 376 -11.80 -1.19 -13.10
CA ASP A 376 -12.71 -1.85 -12.17
C ASP A 376 -14.06 -1.99 -12.86
N GLN A 377 -14.57 -3.19 -13.03
CA GLN A 377 -15.80 -3.42 -13.77
C GLN A 377 -16.66 -4.50 -13.13
N MET A 378 -17.90 -4.15 -12.74
CA MET A 378 -18.91 -5.17 -12.46
C MET A 378 -19.31 -5.81 -13.78
N ILE A 379 -19.21 -7.14 -13.87
CA ILE A 379 -19.52 -7.89 -15.09
C ILE A 379 -20.84 -8.65 -15.00
N TRP A 380 -21.35 -8.80 -13.79
CA TRP A 380 -22.63 -9.51 -13.59
C TRP A 380 -23.26 -9.15 -12.24
N ARG A 381 -24.61 -9.05 -12.24
CA ARG A 381 -25.50 -9.07 -11.07
C ARG A 381 -26.84 -9.66 -11.48
N PRO A 382 -27.54 -10.43 -10.63
CA PRO A 382 -28.86 -11.02 -10.98
C PRO A 382 -29.96 -9.98 -11.16
N SER A 383 -29.98 -8.95 -10.32
CA SER A 383 -30.91 -7.82 -10.34
C SER A 383 -30.32 -6.60 -9.64
N LEU A 384 -31.01 -5.46 -9.73
CA LEU A 384 -30.60 -4.22 -9.05
C LEU A 384 -30.54 -4.37 -7.53
N GLN A 385 -31.45 -5.12 -6.95
CA GLN A 385 -31.58 -5.32 -5.50
C GLN A 385 -30.83 -6.54 -4.98
N SER A 386 -30.18 -7.30 -5.86
CA SER A 386 -29.39 -8.46 -5.44
C SER A 386 -28.08 -8.01 -4.79
N PRO A 387 -27.72 -8.50 -3.59
CA PRO A 387 -26.39 -8.30 -3.04
C PRO A 387 -25.33 -9.06 -3.83
N GLN A 388 -25.74 -10.09 -4.60
CA GLN A 388 -24.83 -10.93 -5.37
C GLN A 388 -24.32 -10.22 -6.62
N SER A 389 -23.01 -10.20 -6.80
CA SER A 389 -22.39 -9.63 -8.00
C SER A 389 -21.00 -10.23 -8.27
N VAL A 390 -20.59 -10.11 -9.53
CA VAL A 390 -19.21 -10.45 -9.94
C VAL A 390 -18.55 -9.18 -10.48
N GLY A 391 -17.43 -8.83 -9.89
CA GLY A 391 -16.56 -7.76 -10.32
C GLY A 391 -15.21 -8.29 -10.78
N VAL A 392 -14.59 -7.58 -11.71
CA VAL A 392 -13.22 -7.84 -12.16
C VAL A 392 -12.42 -6.55 -12.13
N PHE A 393 -11.13 -6.67 -11.90
CA PHE A 393 -10.22 -5.55 -12.05
C PHE A 393 -8.94 -5.96 -12.77
N ALA A 394 -8.28 -4.96 -13.32
CA ALA A 394 -6.91 -5.07 -13.79
C ALA A 394 -6.21 -3.72 -13.62
N ARG A 395 -4.98 -3.74 -13.12
CA ARG A 395 -4.11 -2.58 -13.01
C ARG A 395 -2.76 -2.89 -13.64
N ALA A 396 -2.25 -1.98 -14.47
CA ALA A 396 -0.96 -2.12 -15.11
C ALA A 396 -0.12 -0.86 -14.85
N THR A 397 1.17 -1.05 -14.56
CA THR A 397 2.14 0.00 -14.31
C THR A 397 3.35 -0.15 -15.22
N GLY A 398 3.95 0.96 -15.65
CA GLY A 398 5.14 0.95 -16.49
C GLY A 398 6.03 2.17 -16.24
N ASN A 399 7.35 1.97 -16.23
CA ASN A 399 8.34 3.00 -15.95
C ASN A 399 9.68 2.76 -16.67
N GLY A 400 10.62 3.69 -16.54
CA GLY A 400 11.98 3.55 -17.09
C GLY A 400 12.75 2.43 -16.42
N GLY A 401 13.54 1.68 -17.21
CA GLY A 401 14.32 0.54 -16.69
C GLY A 401 15.78 0.85 -16.39
N ASP A 402 16.15 2.11 -16.24
CA ASP A 402 17.52 2.53 -15.95
C ASP A 402 17.77 2.83 -14.46
N ARG A 403 16.77 3.32 -13.75
CA ARG A 403 16.82 3.69 -12.33
C ARG A 403 15.72 3.04 -11.50
N ASN A 404 15.07 2.05 -12.03
CA ASN A 404 14.00 1.28 -11.40
C ASN A 404 14.37 -0.19 -11.39
N MET A 405 14.13 -0.85 -10.26
CA MET A 405 14.29 -2.29 -10.15
C MET A 405 13.18 -3.01 -10.90
N ILE A 406 11.93 -2.58 -10.72
CA ILE A 406 10.76 -3.11 -11.43
C ILE A 406 10.37 -2.13 -12.54
N SER A 407 10.36 -2.58 -13.79
CA SER A 407 10.00 -1.74 -14.94
C SER A 407 8.56 -1.89 -15.41
N PHE A 408 7.90 -2.96 -15.02
CA PHE A 408 6.54 -3.29 -15.44
C PHE A 408 5.89 -4.22 -14.42
N ALA A 409 4.64 -3.94 -14.06
CA ALA A 409 3.82 -4.85 -13.25
C ALA A 409 2.37 -4.82 -13.73
N ILE A 410 1.67 -5.96 -13.56
CA ILE A 410 0.23 -6.09 -13.72
C ILE A 410 -0.30 -6.83 -12.51
N ASP A 411 -1.44 -6.43 -12.02
CA ASP A 411 -2.30 -7.17 -11.12
C ASP A 411 -3.73 -7.18 -11.65
N ALA A 412 -4.44 -8.28 -11.43
CA ALA A 412 -5.81 -8.49 -11.88
C ALA A 412 -6.53 -9.50 -10.98
N GLY A 413 -7.84 -9.44 -10.92
CA GLY A 413 -8.61 -10.39 -10.13
C GLY A 413 -10.10 -10.41 -10.48
N ILE A 414 -10.76 -11.36 -9.85
CA ILE A 414 -12.22 -11.56 -9.93
C ILE A 414 -12.77 -11.76 -8.53
N ASN A 415 -13.84 -11.02 -8.20
CA ASN A 415 -14.50 -11.03 -6.91
C ASN A 415 -15.96 -11.50 -7.08
N LEU A 416 -16.39 -12.43 -6.25
CA LEU A 416 -17.77 -12.85 -6.12
C LEU A 416 -18.30 -12.38 -4.76
N LYS A 417 -19.14 -11.35 -4.76
CA LYS A 417 -19.85 -10.86 -3.57
C LYS A 417 -21.08 -11.73 -3.31
N ALA A 418 -21.46 -11.91 -2.03
CA ALA A 418 -22.56 -12.72 -1.56
C ALA A 418 -22.54 -14.15 -2.14
N PRO A 419 -21.44 -14.91 -1.97
CA PRO A 419 -21.26 -16.22 -2.62
C PRO A 419 -22.27 -17.26 -2.12
N PHE A 420 -22.78 -17.10 -0.89
CA PHE A 420 -23.69 -18.06 -0.25
C PHE A 420 -24.95 -17.37 0.26
N LYS A 421 -26.07 -18.10 0.27
CA LYS A 421 -27.34 -17.61 0.80
C LYS A 421 -27.22 -17.25 2.29
N GLY A 422 -27.65 -16.05 2.64
CA GLY A 422 -27.56 -15.51 4.01
C GLY A 422 -26.16 -15.00 4.41
N ARG A 423 -25.27 -14.86 3.43
CA ARG A 423 -23.92 -14.30 3.58
C ARG A 423 -23.72 -13.13 2.60
N ASP A 424 -24.60 -12.16 2.70
CA ASP A 424 -24.76 -11.08 1.71
C ASP A 424 -23.57 -10.11 1.72
N ASN A 425 -22.86 -10.03 2.86
CA ASN A 425 -21.70 -9.16 3.03
C ASN A 425 -20.35 -9.86 2.79
N ASP A 426 -20.38 -11.18 2.54
CA ASP A 426 -19.16 -11.93 2.28
C ASP A 426 -18.69 -11.76 0.84
N THR A 427 -17.38 -11.92 0.65
CA THR A 427 -16.77 -11.85 -0.69
C THR A 427 -15.66 -12.90 -0.83
N VAL A 428 -15.67 -13.62 -1.95
CA VAL A 428 -14.55 -14.49 -2.38
C VAL A 428 -13.79 -13.80 -3.49
N GLY A 429 -12.47 -13.83 -3.44
CA GLY A 429 -11.60 -13.28 -4.48
C GLY A 429 -10.52 -14.24 -4.94
N LEU A 430 -10.21 -14.21 -6.23
CA LEU A 430 -9.03 -14.81 -6.82
C LEU A 430 -8.24 -13.71 -7.55
N GLY A 431 -7.06 -13.38 -7.02
CA GLY A 431 -6.17 -12.36 -7.54
C GLY A 431 -4.89 -12.95 -8.09
N TRP A 432 -4.31 -12.29 -9.07
CA TRP A 432 -3.02 -12.63 -9.65
C TRP A 432 -2.22 -11.37 -9.94
N GLY A 433 -0.90 -11.43 -9.71
CA GLY A 433 -0.01 -10.34 -10.05
C GLY A 433 1.32 -10.84 -10.63
N ILE A 434 1.96 -9.97 -11.39
CA ILE A 434 3.29 -10.16 -11.95
C ILE A 434 4.10 -8.86 -11.87
N GLY A 435 5.35 -8.96 -11.39
CA GLY A 435 6.34 -7.90 -11.47
C GLY A 435 7.55 -8.34 -12.28
N ARG A 436 8.07 -7.44 -13.10
CA ARG A 436 9.21 -7.71 -13.98
C ARG A 436 10.41 -6.86 -13.60
N ALA A 437 11.52 -7.53 -13.26
CA ALA A 437 12.80 -6.87 -13.08
C ALA A 437 13.22 -6.10 -14.33
N SER A 438 13.73 -4.90 -14.16
CA SER A 438 14.09 -4.00 -15.25
C SER A 438 15.27 -4.49 -16.08
N SER A 439 15.47 -3.91 -17.24
CA SER A 439 16.65 -4.19 -18.06
C SER A 439 17.94 -3.72 -17.38
N GLY A 440 17.88 -2.66 -16.56
CA GLY A 440 18.99 -2.18 -15.76
C GLY A 440 19.39 -3.18 -14.68
N GLN A 441 18.43 -3.61 -13.85
CA GLN A 441 18.64 -4.64 -12.83
C GLN A 441 19.24 -5.92 -13.43
N ARG A 442 18.63 -6.48 -14.46
CA ARG A 442 19.13 -7.70 -15.12
C ARG A 442 20.52 -7.55 -15.74
N ARG A 443 20.91 -6.33 -16.11
CA ARG A 443 22.27 -6.03 -16.59
C ARG A 443 23.25 -5.99 -15.41
N TYR A 444 22.85 -5.36 -14.31
CA TYR A 444 23.64 -5.34 -13.08
C TYR A 444 23.91 -6.76 -12.56
N ASP A 445 22.89 -7.61 -12.48
CA ASP A 445 23.01 -9.01 -12.06
C ASP A 445 24.05 -9.77 -12.92
N ARG A 446 23.94 -9.66 -14.25
CA ARG A 446 24.93 -10.28 -15.16
C ARG A 446 26.34 -9.77 -14.96
N ASN A 447 26.49 -8.48 -14.69
CA ASN A 447 27.80 -7.86 -14.51
C ASN A 447 28.45 -8.26 -13.20
N SER A 448 27.66 -8.37 -12.13
CA SER A 448 28.12 -8.77 -10.79
C SER A 448 28.27 -10.29 -10.63
N GLY A 449 27.76 -11.10 -11.58
CA GLY A 449 27.75 -12.55 -11.48
C GLY A 449 26.63 -13.13 -10.63
N ALA A 450 25.67 -12.29 -10.21
CA ALA A 450 24.48 -12.71 -9.47
C ALA A 450 23.48 -13.44 -10.40
N PRO A 451 22.57 -14.26 -9.85
CA PRO A 451 21.44 -14.77 -10.60
C PRO A 451 20.65 -13.64 -11.25
N VAL A 452 20.37 -13.79 -12.54
CA VAL A 452 19.66 -12.75 -13.29
C VAL A 452 18.18 -12.77 -12.92
N GLN A 453 17.73 -11.75 -12.20
CA GLN A 453 16.34 -11.60 -11.79
C GLN A 453 15.40 -11.49 -13.01
N GLY A 454 14.28 -12.18 -12.91
CA GLY A 454 13.25 -12.26 -13.95
C GLY A 454 11.93 -11.64 -13.50
N ASN A 455 10.89 -12.43 -13.62
CA ASN A 455 9.54 -12.08 -13.17
C ASN A 455 9.25 -12.80 -11.86
N GLU A 456 8.67 -12.08 -10.89
CA GLU A 456 7.92 -12.68 -9.79
C GLU A 456 6.46 -12.74 -10.20
N ASN A 457 5.78 -13.83 -9.85
CA ASN A 457 4.32 -13.94 -9.99
C ASN A 457 3.74 -14.35 -8.65
N HIS A 458 2.57 -13.86 -8.31
CA HIS A 458 1.82 -14.32 -7.15
C HIS A 458 0.35 -14.57 -7.51
N LEU A 459 -0.24 -15.50 -6.79
CA LEU A 459 -1.67 -15.80 -6.82
C LEU A 459 -2.18 -15.68 -5.39
N GLU A 460 -3.35 -15.08 -5.22
CA GLU A 460 -4.03 -14.99 -3.93
C GLU A 460 -5.47 -15.51 -4.07
N LEU A 461 -5.86 -16.37 -3.13
CA LEU A 461 -7.24 -16.81 -2.94
C LEU A 461 -7.67 -16.40 -1.54
N THR A 462 -8.66 -15.55 -1.47
CA THR A 462 -9.12 -14.95 -0.21
C THR A 462 -10.62 -15.08 -0.04
N TYR A 463 -11.07 -15.18 1.22
CA TYR A 463 -12.49 -15.17 1.60
C TYR A 463 -12.73 -14.21 2.74
N GLN A 464 -13.29 -13.05 2.44
CA GLN A 464 -13.69 -12.07 3.44
C GLN A 464 -15.06 -12.43 4.01
N ALA A 465 -15.11 -12.79 5.29
CA ALA A 465 -16.31 -13.18 6.00
C ALA A 465 -16.73 -12.10 7.00
N GLN A 466 -17.89 -11.50 6.81
CA GLN A 466 -18.50 -10.62 7.83
C GLN A 466 -19.08 -11.50 8.94
N VAL A 467 -18.35 -11.66 10.05
CA VAL A 467 -18.75 -12.51 11.20
C VAL A 467 -19.80 -11.81 12.04
N MET A 468 -19.56 -10.53 12.36
CA MET A 468 -20.47 -9.60 13.02
C MET A 468 -20.42 -8.26 12.26
N PRO A 469 -21.39 -7.36 12.44
CA PRO A 469 -21.32 -6.06 11.77
C PRO A 469 -19.99 -5.30 11.98
N TRP A 470 -19.39 -5.49 13.15
CA TRP A 470 -18.14 -4.87 13.60
C TRP A 470 -16.91 -5.81 13.50
N TRP A 471 -17.05 -7.05 12.96
CA TRP A 471 -15.96 -8.02 12.92
C TRP A 471 -15.89 -8.76 11.60
N VAL A 472 -14.78 -8.61 10.91
CA VAL A 472 -14.43 -9.33 9.69
C VAL A 472 -13.33 -10.34 9.99
N MET A 473 -13.45 -11.55 9.44
CA MET A 473 -12.38 -12.54 9.38
C MET A 473 -12.10 -12.90 7.93
N GLN A 474 -10.82 -13.07 7.60
CA GLN A 474 -10.42 -13.31 6.22
C GLN A 474 -9.29 -14.36 6.17
N PRO A 475 -9.62 -15.67 6.00
CA PRO A 475 -8.66 -16.67 5.63
C PRO A 475 -8.11 -16.41 4.24
N ASP A 476 -6.81 -16.61 4.09
CA ASP A 476 -6.06 -16.25 2.90
C ASP A 476 -5.04 -17.32 2.53
N PHE A 477 -4.84 -17.51 1.23
CA PHE A 477 -3.81 -18.37 0.66
C PHE A 477 -3.10 -17.64 -0.48
N GLN A 478 -1.76 -17.57 -0.39
CA GLN A 478 -0.93 -17.00 -1.45
C GLN A 478 0.10 -18.02 -1.93
N TYR A 479 0.39 -17.95 -3.22
CA TYR A 479 1.45 -18.72 -3.83
C TYR A 479 2.33 -17.84 -4.72
N VAL A 480 3.63 -17.83 -4.42
CA VAL A 480 4.60 -16.98 -5.15
C VAL A 480 5.54 -17.86 -5.95
N TRP A 481 5.63 -17.57 -7.26
CA TRP A 481 6.61 -18.18 -8.16
C TRP A 481 7.79 -17.25 -8.38
N HIS A 482 9.00 -17.81 -8.27
CA HIS A 482 10.24 -17.09 -8.47
C HIS A 482 10.33 -15.82 -7.60
N PRO A 483 10.32 -15.97 -6.25
CA PRO A 483 10.42 -14.84 -5.33
C PRO A 483 11.53 -13.86 -5.71
N SER A 484 11.27 -12.55 -5.67
CA SER A 484 12.14 -11.47 -6.17
C SER A 484 12.68 -11.68 -7.59
N GLY A 485 11.95 -12.43 -8.44
CA GLY A 485 12.39 -12.75 -9.79
C GLY A 485 13.51 -13.80 -9.87
N GLY A 486 13.80 -14.52 -8.76
CA GLY A 486 14.81 -15.58 -8.69
C GLY A 486 16.12 -15.13 -8.04
N VAL A 487 16.09 -14.90 -6.74
CA VAL A 487 17.27 -14.59 -5.90
C VAL A 487 17.80 -15.83 -5.21
N THR A 488 19.04 -15.78 -4.73
CA THR A 488 19.61 -16.82 -3.88
C THR A 488 19.14 -16.69 -2.44
N ASP A 489 19.16 -17.81 -1.71
CA ASP A 489 19.04 -17.80 -0.25
C ASP A 489 20.26 -17.09 0.40
N TRP A 490 20.21 -16.91 1.70
CA TRP A 490 21.27 -16.26 2.47
C TRP A 490 22.65 -16.91 2.33
N THR A 491 22.72 -18.20 1.91
CA THR A 491 23.99 -18.90 1.68
C THR A 491 24.64 -18.52 0.35
N GLY A 492 23.91 -17.86 -0.54
CA GLY A 492 24.33 -17.54 -1.90
C GLY A 492 24.44 -18.75 -2.84
N ASN A 493 24.11 -19.95 -2.35
CA ASN A 493 24.36 -21.21 -3.09
C ASN A 493 23.12 -21.78 -3.78
N ARG A 494 21.91 -21.38 -3.38
CA ARG A 494 20.67 -21.95 -3.89
C ARG A 494 19.61 -20.87 -4.13
N LEU A 495 18.92 -20.96 -5.27
CA LEU A 495 17.77 -20.11 -5.52
C LEU A 495 16.65 -20.39 -4.51
N VAL A 496 16.02 -19.33 -4.04
CA VAL A 496 14.82 -19.43 -3.20
C VAL A 496 13.72 -20.16 -3.98
N GLY A 497 13.12 -21.16 -3.35
CA GLY A 497 12.02 -21.92 -3.94
C GLY A 497 10.71 -21.15 -3.93
N ASN A 498 9.73 -21.63 -4.71
CA ASN A 498 8.38 -21.05 -4.67
C ASN A 498 7.78 -21.13 -3.26
N GLU A 499 6.97 -20.14 -2.91
CA GLU A 499 6.43 -19.96 -1.56
C GLU A 499 4.93 -20.24 -1.53
N ALA A 500 4.51 -21.12 -0.60
CA ALA A 500 3.10 -21.37 -0.29
C ALA A 500 2.82 -20.79 1.10
N ILE A 501 1.94 -19.81 1.18
CA ILE A 501 1.72 -18.96 2.34
C ILE A 501 0.24 -19.03 2.72
N PHE A 502 -0.04 -19.16 4.02
CA PHE A 502 -1.38 -19.17 4.58
C PHE A 502 -1.52 -18.06 5.60
N GLY A 503 -2.63 -17.38 5.54
CA GLY A 503 -2.95 -16.26 6.43
C GLY A 503 -4.33 -16.34 7.04
N LEU A 504 -4.47 -15.68 8.17
CA LEU A 504 -5.75 -15.36 8.78
C LEU A 504 -5.69 -13.90 9.25
N HIS A 505 -6.49 -13.07 8.61
CA HIS A 505 -6.68 -11.67 8.97
C HIS A 505 -7.96 -11.50 9.78
N SER A 506 -7.94 -10.67 10.80
CA SER A 506 -9.07 -10.27 11.62
C SER A 506 -9.10 -8.76 11.76
N ASN A 507 -10.23 -8.14 11.45
CA ASN A 507 -10.45 -6.70 11.62
C ASN A 507 -11.67 -6.45 12.49
N ILE A 508 -11.48 -5.70 13.59
CA ILE A 508 -12.53 -5.34 14.55
C ILE A 508 -12.64 -3.81 14.59
N THR A 509 -13.86 -3.31 14.45
CA THR A 509 -14.18 -1.89 14.62
C THR A 509 -14.80 -1.65 15.98
N PHE A 510 -14.17 -0.76 16.78
CA PHE A 510 -14.61 -0.42 18.13
C PHE A 510 -15.43 0.85 18.14
#